data_4177065e09787a026efa5b5959d1d82e
#
_entry.id   4177065e09787a026efa5b5959d1d82e
#
_cell.length_a   1.000
_cell.length_b   1.000
_cell.length_c   1.000
_cell.angle_alpha   90.00
_cell.angle_beta   90.00
_cell.angle_gamma   90.00
#
_symmetry.space_group_name_H-M   'P 1'
#
loop_
_entity.id
_entity.type
_entity.pdbx_description
1 polymer ?
#
loop_
_entity_poly.entity_id
_entity_poly.type
_entity_poly.pdbx_seq_one_letter_code
_entity_poly.pdbx_strand_id
1 'polypeptide(L)'
;MKDKIVFTVVLILSIIYIVIGNKIAMKNNSILDQVSKLDYPKGEVTRIIERKETPIYVDGLEDQYNTDITFEAQVTSGEHKDELVIATQNISTYISGTIKEVEVDDKVLLYNTQTQEGQSIWYFVEYSRTDALIVLALVFLGLILLFGKTKGVKTMISLVFTVLSIFIVYIPAILGGQNIYAWTIVTCTFITISTVILVYGCSRKTCVTALGCIGGVLVAGILTLIMNGLLNLTGFVDENAIYLQQLNSKIDLKAIIFGGILVGAVGAIMDVSIDIASSLNEVASKMERPHFKDIVKSGFNIGKDIMGTMTNTLILAYIGSSLSTVLLLTASSHSIAYLFNLEMITVEILQALAGSIGILTTIPLTSVIAATLYSYADNSKNVYKYKGGAQKKLVTQKIDNTKDNDDLVLTSENRTSSTSTSSKRTKSKH
;
A
#
# COMPACT_ATOMS: atom_id res chain seq x y z
N MET A 1 0.05 -15.08 24.39
CA MET A 1 -1.04 -14.18 24.82
C MET A 1 -0.82 -12.74 24.35
N LYS A 2 0.35 -12.13 24.56
CA LYS A 2 0.62 -10.71 24.18
C LYS A 2 0.34 -10.40 22.70
N ASP A 3 0.76 -11.25 21.76
CA ASP A 3 0.56 -11.00 20.32
C ASP A 3 -0.92 -11.07 19.90
N LYS A 4 -1.72 -11.92 20.54
CA LYS A 4 -3.17 -11.96 20.28
C LYS A 4 -3.88 -10.71 20.80
N ILE A 5 -3.47 -10.22 21.98
CA ILE A 5 -4.02 -8.98 22.55
C ILE A 5 -3.67 -7.79 21.65
N VAL A 6 -2.40 -7.66 21.23
CA VAL A 6 -1.96 -6.58 20.32
C VAL A 6 -2.74 -6.63 19.01
N PHE A 7 -2.88 -7.82 18.40
CA PHE A 7 -3.65 -7.99 17.18
C PHE A 7 -5.10 -7.52 17.34
N THR A 8 -5.77 -7.94 18.42
CA THR A 8 -7.17 -7.55 18.70
C THR A 8 -7.29 -6.03 18.94
N VAL A 9 -6.36 -5.43 19.69
CA VAL A 9 -6.34 -3.98 19.94
C VAL A 9 -6.17 -3.20 18.63
N VAL A 10 -5.23 -3.60 17.78
CA VAL A 10 -5.01 -2.92 16.49
C VAL A 10 -6.21 -3.10 15.56
N LEU A 11 -6.83 -4.27 15.54
CA LEU A 11 -8.05 -4.50 14.78
C LEU A 11 -9.19 -3.57 15.24
N ILE A 12 -9.40 -3.43 16.54
CA ILE A 12 -10.40 -2.52 17.11
C ILE A 12 -10.06 -1.06 16.73
N LEU A 13 -8.81 -0.64 16.90
CA LEU A 13 -8.37 0.71 16.53
C LEU A 13 -8.53 0.98 15.04
N SER A 14 -8.29 0.00 14.18
CA SER A 14 -8.51 0.11 12.74
C SER A 14 -9.99 0.28 12.40
N ILE A 15 -10.88 -0.47 13.05
CA ILE A 15 -12.33 -0.29 12.90
C ILE A 15 -12.75 1.10 13.38
N ILE A 16 -12.26 1.53 14.53
CA ILE A 16 -12.53 2.88 15.07
C ILE A 16 -12.09 3.96 14.08
N TYR A 17 -10.88 3.83 13.51
CA TYR A 17 -10.38 4.76 12.49
C TYR A 17 -11.30 4.82 11.28
N ILE A 18 -11.73 3.67 10.74
CA ILE A 18 -12.64 3.62 9.58
C ILE A 18 -13.99 4.28 9.92
N VAL A 19 -14.59 3.95 11.07
CA VAL A 19 -15.90 4.48 11.47
C VAL A 19 -15.85 5.99 11.74
N ILE A 20 -14.88 6.44 12.53
CA ILE A 20 -14.73 7.86 12.87
C ILE A 20 -14.26 8.64 11.64
N GLY A 21 -13.28 8.11 10.90
CA GLY A 21 -12.78 8.72 9.68
C GLY A 21 -13.89 8.90 8.64
N ASN A 22 -14.70 7.87 8.41
CA ASN A 22 -15.85 7.96 7.53
C ASN A 22 -16.87 9.02 7.99
N LYS A 23 -17.20 9.03 9.28
CA LYS A 23 -18.13 10.03 9.84
C LYS A 23 -17.64 11.47 9.66
N ILE A 24 -16.32 11.68 9.78
CA ILE A 24 -15.72 13.01 9.56
C ILE A 24 -15.70 13.32 8.05
N ALA A 25 -15.32 12.36 7.22
CA ALA A 25 -15.21 12.50 5.77
C ALA A 25 -16.58 12.76 5.11
N MET A 26 -17.63 12.10 5.59
CA MET A 26 -19.00 12.26 5.08
C MET A 26 -19.70 13.54 5.58
N LYS A 27 -19.11 14.24 6.53
CA LYS A 27 -19.70 15.47 7.08
C LYS A 27 -19.81 16.54 5.98
N ASN A 28 -21.03 16.90 5.61
CA ASN A 28 -21.36 17.87 4.55
C ASN A 28 -21.01 17.40 3.11
N ASN A 29 -21.00 16.10 2.84
CA ASN A 29 -20.68 15.55 1.52
C ASN A 29 -21.97 15.28 0.73
N SER A 30 -22.50 16.33 0.06
CA SER A 30 -23.71 16.23 -0.76
C SER A 30 -23.52 15.38 -2.02
N ILE A 31 -22.31 15.23 -2.51
CA ILE A 31 -22.01 14.47 -3.75
C ILE A 31 -22.29 12.98 -3.52
N LEU A 32 -21.76 12.40 -2.45
CA LEU A 32 -21.97 10.99 -2.15
C LEU A 32 -23.41 10.68 -1.76
N ASP A 33 -24.11 11.62 -1.15
CA ASP A 33 -25.55 11.48 -0.87
C ASP A 33 -26.41 11.41 -2.15
N GLN A 34 -25.98 12.08 -3.21
CA GLN A 34 -26.64 12.01 -4.52
C GLN A 34 -26.29 10.71 -5.26
N VAL A 35 -25.00 10.34 -5.29
CA VAL A 35 -24.52 9.13 -5.97
C VAL A 35 -25.12 7.86 -5.33
N SER A 36 -25.29 7.83 -4.01
CA SER A 36 -25.88 6.68 -3.30
C SER A 36 -27.35 6.40 -3.66
N LYS A 37 -28.02 7.34 -4.31
CA LYS A 37 -29.43 7.19 -4.76
C LYS A 37 -29.54 6.66 -6.19
N LEU A 38 -28.45 6.58 -6.94
CA LEU A 38 -28.44 5.99 -8.27
C LEU A 38 -28.42 4.47 -8.14
N ASP A 39 -29.48 3.82 -8.60
CA ASP A 39 -29.54 2.36 -8.68
C ASP A 39 -29.28 1.92 -10.11
N TYR A 40 -28.37 0.97 -10.27
CA TYR A 40 -28.03 0.33 -11.53
C TYR A 40 -28.28 -1.17 -11.41
N PRO A 41 -29.55 -1.62 -11.57
CA PRO A 41 -29.87 -3.03 -11.48
C PRO A 41 -29.15 -3.82 -12.57
N LYS A 42 -28.78 -5.07 -12.22
CA LYS A 42 -28.24 -6.03 -13.17
C LYS A 42 -29.37 -6.63 -13.97
N GLY A 43 -29.14 -6.86 -15.27
CA GLY A 43 -30.04 -7.58 -16.16
C GLY A 43 -29.28 -8.63 -16.97
N GLU A 44 -29.99 -9.60 -17.49
CA GLU A 44 -29.51 -10.60 -18.46
C GLU A 44 -30.31 -10.48 -19.73
N VAL A 45 -29.61 -10.29 -20.86
CA VAL A 45 -30.24 -10.06 -22.16
C VAL A 45 -30.87 -11.36 -22.65
N THR A 46 -32.18 -11.35 -22.85
CA THR A 46 -32.96 -12.51 -23.29
C THR A 46 -33.16 -12.55 -24.79
N ARG A 47 -33.28 -11.39 -25.41
CA ARG A 47 -33.56 -11.29 -26.85
C ARG A 47 -33.17 -9.90 -27.39
N ILE A 48 -32.59 -9.89 -28.59
CA ILE A 48 -32.43 -8.64 -29.37
C ILE A 48 -33.73 -8.42 -30.17
N ILE A 49 -34.31 -7.24 -30.01
CA ILE A 49 -35.56 -6.86 -30.66
C ILE A 49 -35.30 -6.17 -31.99
N GLU A 50 -34.44 -5.14 -31.99
CA GLU A 50 -34.16 -4.33 -33.16
C GLU A 50 -32.71 -3.82 -33.12
N ARG A 51 -32.07 -3.74 -34.29
CA ARG A 51 -30.80 -3.09 -34.51
C ARG A 51 -30.95 -2.08 -35.61
N LYS A 52 -30.82 -0.78 -35.28
CA LYS A 52 -30.99 0.34 -36.20
C LYS A 52 -29.70 1.11 -36.34
N GLU A 53 -29.21 1.28 -37.56
CA GLU A 53 -28.09 2.16 -37.87
C GLU A 53 -28.62 3.49 -38.44
N THR A 54 -28.12 4.59 -37.91
CA THR A 54 -28.43 5.93 -38.38
C THR A 54 -27.13 6.63 -38.78
N PRO A 55 -26.93 7.00 -40.05
CA PRO A 55 -25.70 7.64 -40.47
C PRO A 55 -25.59 9.03 -39.83
N ILE A 56 -24.35 9.36 -39.42
CA ILE A 56 -23.98 10.67 -38.86
C ILE A 56 -23.07 11.35 -39.88
N TYR A 57 -23.38 12.58 -40.23
CA TYR A 57 -22.54 13.39 -41.08
C TYR A 57 -21.61 14.24 -40.23
N VAL A 58 -20.31 13.92 -40.25
CA VAL A 58 -19.26 14.69 -39.59
C VAL A 58 -18.27 15.14 -40.66
N ASP A 59 -18.07 16.44 -40.79
CA ASP A 59 -17.16 17.01 -41.81
C ASP A 59 -15.76 16.39 -41.67
N GLY A 60 -15.30 15.79 -42.75
CA GLY A 60 -13.95 15.17 -42.83
C GLY A 60 -13.85 13.73 -42.36
N LEU A 61 -14.96 13.08 -41.97
CA LEU A 61 -15.01 11.66 -41.62
C LEU A 61 -16.10 10.97 -42.43
N GLU A 62 -15.69 9.91 -43.12
CA GLU A 62 -16.60 9.02 -43.88
C GLU A 62 -17.09 7.88 -43.00
N ASP A 63 -18.30 7.36 -43.28
CA ASP A 63 -18.86 6.15 -42.65
C ASP A 63 -19.04 6.19 -41.12
N GLN A 64 -19.58 7.28 -40.58
CA GLN A 64 -19.96 7.34 -39.17
C GLN A 64 -21.42 6.98 -38.96
N TYR A 65 -21.71 6.11 -37.98
CA TYR A 65 -23.07 5.67 -37.69
C TYR A 65 -23.35 5.72 -36.18
N ASN A 66 -24.60 6.03 -35.83
CA ASN A 66 -25.16 5.67 -34.53
C ASN A 66 -25.88 4.35 -34.67
N THR A 67 -25.52 3.38 -33.84
CA THR A 67 -26.20 2.10 -33.78
C THR A 67 -27.02 2.05 -32.50
N ASP A 68 -28.34 1.96 -32.64
CA ASP A 68 -29.29 1.79 -31.54
C ASP A 68 -29.71 0.30 -31.52
N ILE A 69 -29.44 -0.38 -30.44
CA ILE A 69 -29.78 -1.78 -30.23
C ILE A 69 -30.83 -1.83 -29.13
N THR A 70 -32.05 -2.18 -29.52
CA THR A 70 -33.16 -2.39 -28.60
C THR A 70 -33.21 -3.88 -28.23
N PHE A 71 -33.21 -4.18 -26.99
CA PHE A 71 -33.16 -5.56 -26.47
C PHE A 71 -34.11 -5.72 -25.28
N GLU A 72 -34.53 -6.95 -25.07
CA GLU A 72 -35.27 -7.39 -23.90
C GLU A 72 -34.28 -7.98 -22.88
N ALA A 73 -34.39 -7.57 -21.61
CA ALA A 73 -33.56 -8.09 -20.54
C ALA A 73 -34.42 -8.47 -19.32
N GLN A 74 -34.07 -9.55 -18.68
CA GLN A 74 -34.61 -9.92 -17.38
C GLN A 74 -33.76 -9.26 -16.28
N VAL A 75 -34.39 -8.44 -15.45
CA VAL A 75 -33.72 -7.79 -14.34
C VAL A 75 -33.41 -8.81 -13.24
N THR A 76 -32.15 -8.91 -12.83
CA THR A 76 -31.71 -9.92 -11.85
C THR A 76 -31.44 -9.34 -10.46
N SER A 77 -31.43 -8.00 -10.30
CA SER A 77 -31.19 -7.33 -9.02
C SER A 77 -31.98 -6.03 -8.87
N GLY A 78 -32.06 -5.48 -7.65
CA GLY A 78 -32.74 -4.21 -7.36
C GLY A 78 -34.25 -4.36 -7.15
N GLU A 79 -34.98 -3.21 -7.15
CA GLU A 79 -36.42 -3.16 -6.87
C GLU A 79 -37.26 -3.84 -7.96
N HIS A 80 -36.78 -3.83 -9.21
CA HIS A 80 -37.45 -4.40 -10.39
C HIS A 80 -36.99 -5.84 -10.70
N LYS A 81 -36.48 -6.57 -9.68
CA LYS A 81 -36.02 -7.94 -9.88
C LYS A 81 -37.11 -8.83 -10.45
N ASP A 82 -36.73 -9.70 -11.39
CA ASP A 82 -37.57 -10.67 -12.11
C ASP A 82 -38.52 -10.02 -13.14
N GLU A 83 -38.46 -8.71 -13.37
CA GLU A 83 -39.22 -8.03 -14.45
C GLU A 83 -38.47 -8.18 -15.77
N LEU A 84 -39.24 -8.32 -16.86
CA LEU A 84 -38.76 -8.22 -18.24
C LEU A 84 -38.90 -6.75 -18.69
N VAL A 85 -37.78 -6.17 -19.08
CA VAL A 85 -37.71 -4.76 -19.49
C VAL A 85 -37.13 -4.63 -20.89
N ILE A 86 -37.55 -3.61 -21.61
CA ILE A 86 -36.99 -3.26 -22.91
C ILE A 86 -35.99 -2.12 -22.68
N ALA A 87 -34.73 -2.38 -23.02
CA ALA A 87 -33.66 -1.41 -22.89
C ALA A 87 -32.99 -1.13 -24.23
N THR A 88 -32.33 0.02 -24.33
CA THR A 88 -31.62 0.44 -25.53
C THR A 88 -30.14 0.69 -25.24
N GLN A 89 -29.26 0.11 -26.06
CA GLN A 89 -27.85 0.44 -26.12
C GLN A 89 -27.62 1.40 -27.29
N ASN A 90 -27.02 2.56 -27.03
CA ASN A 90 -26.63 3.51 -28.07
C ASN A 90 -25.11 3.45 -28.28
N ILE A 91 -24.69 3.19 -29.49
CA ILE A 91 -23.26 3.13 -29.86
C ILE A 91 -23.03 4.16 -30.97
N SER A 92 -22.15 5.11 -30.73
CA SER A 92 -21.71 6.05 -31.75
C SER A 92 -20.32 5.68 -32.24
N THR A 93 -20.16 5.35 -33.53
CA THR A 93 -18.84 5.05 -34.10
C THR A 93 -17.90 6.23 -34.05
N TYR A 94 -18.42 7.46 -34.01
CA TYR A 94 -17.64 8.69 -33.87
C TYR A 94 -16.94 8.81 -32.49
N ILE A 95 -17.64 8.40 -31.42
CA ILE A 95 -17.12 8.51 -30.04
C ILE A 95 -16.48 7.20 -29.59
N SER A 96 -16.96 6.07 -30.09
CA SER A 96 -16.74 4.76 -29.47
C SER A 96 -16.37 3.70 -30.51
N GLY A 97 -15.31 3.90 -31.27
CA GLY A 97 -14.93 3.12 -32.45
C GLY A 97 -15.05 1.57 -32.40
N THR A 98 -15.15 0.93 -31.24
CA THR A 98 -15.31 -0.53 -31.10
C THR A 98 -15.98 -0.91 -29.77
N ILE A 99 -17.15 -0.33 -29.46
CA ILE A 99 -17.94 -0.86 -28.34
C ILE A 99 -18.57 -2.18 -28.79
N LYS A 100 -18.46 -3.22 -27.96
CA LYS A 100 -19.14 -4.49 -28.18
C LYS A 100 -20.65 -4.23 -28.17
N GLU A 101 -21.35 -4.71 -29.20
CA GLU A 101 -22.81 -4.75 -29.24
C GLU A 101 -23.32 -5.80 -28.24
N VAL A 102 -24.48 -5.56 -27.61
CA VAL A 102 -25.06 -6.54 -26.70
C VAL A 102 -25.54 -7.77 -27.47
N GLU A 103 -25.33 -8.92 -26.89
CA GLU A 103 -25.72 -10.23 -27.39
C GLU A 103 -26.64 -10.92 -26.38
N VAL A 104 -27.36 -11.94 -26.83
CA VAL A 104 -28.18 -12.79 -25.94
C VAL A 104 -27.27 -13.44 -24.91
N ASP A 105 -27.73 -13.57 -23.65
CA ASP A 105 -27.03 -14.08 -22.48
C ASP A 105 -25.97 -13.12 -21.90
N ASP A 106 -25.79 -11.91 -22.49
CA ASP A 106 -24.92 -10.90 -21.88
C ASP A 106 -25.52 -10.37 -20.57
N LYS A 107 -24.67 -10.25 -19.55
CA LYS A 107 -25.03 -9.60 -18.28
C LYS A 107 -24.70 -8.14 -18.34
N VAL A 108 -25.69 -7.30 -18.07
CA VAL A 108 -25.62 -5.86 -18.25
C VAL A 108 -26.05 -5.09 -16.99
N LEU A 109 -25.60 -3.87 -16.86
CA LEU A 109 -26.12 -2.89 -15.91
C LEU A 109 -27.11 -2.00 -16.65
N LEU A 110 -28.27 -1.80 -16.04
CA LEU A 110 -29.34 -1.03 -16.60
C LEU A 110 -29.59 0.24 -15.78
N TYR A 111 -30.10 1.27 -16.40
CA TYR A 111 -30.53 2.50 -15.75
C TYR A 111 -31.99 2.79 -16.16
N ASN A 112 -32.80 3.03 -15.16
CA ASN A 112 -34.19 3.39 -15.35
C ASN A 112 -34.37 4.90 -15.19
N THR A 113 -35.06 5.53 -16.14
CA THR A 113 -35.50 6.90 -16.03
C THR A 113 -36.99 6.98 -16.37
N GLN A 114 -37.69 7.87 -15.70
CA GLN A 114 -39.10 8.09 -15.99
C GLN A 114 -39.27 9.30 -16.93
N THR A 115 -40.09 9.12 -17.95
CA THR A 115 -40.51 10.25 -18.80
C THR A 115 -41.49 11.18 -18.04
N GLN A 116 -41.69 12.36 -18.58
CA GLN A 116 -42.71 13.31 -18.05
C GLN A 116 -44.11 12.70 -17.99
N GLU A 117 -44.40 11.67 -18.77
CA GLU A 117 -45.63 10.91 -18.82
C GLU A 117 -45.66 9.71 -17.87
N GLY A 118 -44.63 9.50 -17.07
CA GLY A 118 -44.55 8.42 -16.08
C GLY A 118 -44.18 7.05 -16.67
N GLN A 119 -43.76 6.99 -17.94
CA GLN A 119 -43.28 5.76 -18.55
C GLN A 119 -41.82 5.51 -18.17
N SER A 120 -41.46 4.27 -17.77
CA SER A 120 -40.12 3.83 -17.50
C SER A 120 -39.38 3.54 -18.79
N ILE A 121 -38.27 4.24 -19.01
CA ILE A 121 -37.34 3.95 -20.12
C ILE A 121 -36.05 3.39 -19.52
N TRP A 122 -35.64 2.25 -20.08
CA TRP A 122 -34.42 1.59 -19.65
C TRP A 122 -33.29 1.78 -20.65
N TYR A 123 -32.12 2.07 -20.13
CA TYR A 123 -30.90 2.23 -20.92
C TYR A 123 -29.83 1.24 -20.47
N PHE A 124 -29.07 0.74 -21.44
CA PHE A 124 -27.83 0.08 -21.20
C PHE A 124 -26.80 1.07 -20.63
N VAL A 125 -26.13 0.70 -19.56
CA VAL A 125 -25.06 1.52 -18.96
C VAL A 125 -23.70 0.89 -19.27
N GLU A 126 -23.54 -0.39 -18.92
CA GLU A 126 -22.28 -1.09 -19.06
C GLU A 126 -22.49 -2.59 -18.92
N TYR A 127 -21.50 -3.39 -19.34
CA TYR A 127 -21.50 -4.84 -19.08
C TYR A 127 -21.24 -5.12 -17.59
N SER A 128 -21.94 -6.11 -17.03
CA SER A 128 -21.73 -6.53 -15.65
C SER A 128 -20.49 -7.40 -15.54
N ARG A 129 -19.37 -6.79 -15.12
CA ARG A 129 -18.08 -7.47 -14.92
C ARG A 129 -17.84 -7.88 -13.47
N THR A 130 -18.76 -7.53 -12.58
CA THR A 130 -18.60 -7.70 -11.12
C THR A 130 -18.40 -9.16 -10.74
N ASP A 131 -19.15 -10.08 -11.34
CA ASP A 131 -19.10 -11.51 -10.98
C ASP A 131 -17.72 -12.12 -11.31
N ALA A 132 -17.18 -11.78 -12.50
CA ALA A 132 -15.84 -12.24 -12.91
C ALA A 132 -14.74 -11.63 -12.01
N LEU A 133 -14.88 -10.34 -11.64
CA LEU A 133 -13.92 -9.67 -10.74
C LEU A 133 -13.97 -10.27 -9.33
N ILE A 134 -15.16 -10.64 -8.82
CA ILE A 134 -15.29 -11.34 -7.54
C ILE A 134 -14.59 -12.69 -7.58
N VAL A 135 -14.79 -13.47 -8.65
CA VAL A 135 -14.10 -14.77 -8.81
C VAL A 135 -12.58 -14.58 -8.82
N LEU A 136 -12.08 -13.61 -9.58
CA LEU A 136 -10.65 -13.29 -9.61
C LEU A 136 -10.13 -12.89 -8.23
N ALA A 137 -10.87 -12.04 -7.51
CA ALA A 137 -10.51 -11.63 -6.15
C ALA A 137 -10.50 -12.83 -5.18
N LEU A 138 -11.48 -13.75 -5.27
CA LEU A 138 -11.52 -14.96 -4.45
C LEU A 138 -10.34 -15.89 -4.77
N VAL A 139 -9.96 -16.05 -6.02
CA VAL A 139 -8.77 -16.81 -6.43
C VAL A 139 -7.51 -16.18 -5.82
N PHE A 140 -7.34 -14.86 -5.94
CA PHE A 140 -6.22 -14.13 -5.36
C PHE A 140 -6.14 -14.31 -3.82
N LEU A 141 -7.25 -14.13 -3.12
CA LEU A 141 -7.33 -14.33 -1.68
C LEU A 141 -7.07 -15.80 -1.29
N GLY A 142 -7.56 -16.75 -2.08
CA GLY A 142 -7.28 -18.18 -1.92
C GLY A 142 -5.79 -18.52 -2.03
N LEU A 143 -5.08 -17.92 -2.99
CA LEU A 143 -3.63 -18.07 -3.13
C LEU A 143 -2.87 -17.47 -1.95
N ILE A 144 -3.27 -16.30 -1.46
CA ILE A 144 -2.67 -15.71 -0.24
C ILE A 144 -2.83 -16.65 0.97
N LEU A 145 -4.01 -17.29 1.13
CA LEU A 145 -4.24 -18.24 2.21
C LEU A 145 -3.43 -19.52 2.04
N LEU A 146 -3.38 -20.04 0.83
CA LEU A 146 -2.66 -21.28 0.50
C LEU A 146 -1.16 -21.16 0.83
N PHE A 147 -0.53 -20.09 0.36
CA PHE A 147 0.91 -19.86 0.56
C PHE A 147 1.23 -19.22 1.91
N GLY A 148 0.41 -18.27 2.35
CA GLY A 148 0.67 -17.47 3.56
C GLY A 148 0.20 -18.12 4.86
N LYS A 149 -0.69 -19.12 4.81
CA LYS A 149 -1.30 -19.77 5.98
C LYS A 149 -1.77 -18.73 7.02
N THR A 150 -1.33 -18.81 8.27
CA THR A 150 -1.71 -17.87 9.34
C THR A 150 -1.23 -16.44 9.09
N LYS A 151 -0.09 -16.25 8.42
CA LYS A 151 0.37 -14.92 7.99
C LYS A 151 -0.51 -14.40 6.86
N GLY A 152 -0.94 -15.28 5.94
CA GLY A 152 -1.86 -14.93 4.87
C GLY A 152 -3.18 -14.34 5.38
N VAL A 153 -3.79 -14.92 6.42
CA VAL A 153 -4.99 -14.35 7.05
C VAL A 153 -4.76 -12.92 7.55
N LYS A 154 -3.63 -12.68 8.22
CA LYS A 154 -3.29 -11.34 8.71
C LYS A 154 -3.07 -10.34 7.58
N THR A 155 -2.43 -10.78 6.49
CA THR A 155 -2.23 -9.97 5.28
C THR A 155 -3.56 -9.63 4.62
N MET A 156 -4.49 -10.58 4.51
CA MET A 156 -5.84 -10.32 3.98
C MET A 156 -6.59 -9.26 4.81
N ILE A 157 -6.56 -9.39 6.14
CA ILE A 157 -7.20 -8.42 7.03
C ILE A 157 -6.58 -7.03 6.84
N SER A 158 -5.25 -6.96 6.76
CA SER A 158 -4.54 -5.70 6.50
C SER A 158 -4.93 -5.10 5.14
N LEU A 159 -5.00 -5.92 4.08
CA LEU A 159 -5.40 -5.49 2.75
C LEU A 159 -6.83 -4.91 2.76
N VAL A 160 -7.76 -5.58 3.44
CA VAL A 160 -9.13 -5.08 3.59
C VAL A 160 -9.13 -3.71 4.27
N PHE A 161 -8.39 -3.52 5.38
CA PHE A 161 -8.31 -2.21 6.03
C PHE A 161 -7.66 -1.14 5.15
N THR A 162 -6.67 -1.50 4.34
CA THR A 162 -6.07 -0.57 3.36
C THR A 162 -7.10 -0.10 2.35
N VAL A 163 -7.83 -1.04 1.73
CA VAL A 163 -8.89 -0.72 0.76
C VAL A 163 -10.00 0.11 1.41
N LEU A 164 -10.50 -0.29 2.58
CA LEU A 164 -11.51 0.47 3.30
C LEU A 164 -11.04 1.87 3.68
N SER A 165 -9.77 2.03 4.09
CA SER A 165 -9.20 3.34 4.41
C SER A 165 -9.19 4.28 3.21
N ILE A 166 -8.91 3.75 2.03
CA ILE A 166 -8.90 4.55 0.79
C ILE A 166 -10.34 4.86 0.36
N PHE A 167 -11.21 3.84 0.21
CA PHE A 167 -12.52 4.02 -0.39
C PHE A 167 -13.57 4.60 0.56
N ILE A 168 -13.49 4.32 1.87
CA ILE A 168 -14.51 4.75 2.84
C ILE A 168 -14.08 6.00 3.62
N VAL A 169 -12.77 6.29 3.68
CA VAL A 169 -12.29 7.45 4.45
C VAL A 169 -11.65 8.49 3.53
N TYR A 170 -10.64 8.10 2.76
CA TYR A 170 -9.82 9.06 2.01
C TYR A 170 -10.58 9.67 0.83
N ILE A 171 -11.20 8.86 -0.04
CA ILE A 171 -11.98 9.35 -1.19
C ILE A 171 -13.16 10.24 -0.74
N PRO A 172 -14.00 9.85 0.24
CA PRO A 172 -15.04 10.73 0.75
C PRO A 172 -14.52 12.05 1.32
N ALA A 173 -13.36 12.06 1.98
CA ALA A 173 -12.75 13.28 2.49
C ALA A 173 -12.35 14.25 1.37
N ILE A 174 -11.82 13.72 0.25
CA ILE A 174 -11.49 14.51 -0.95
C ILE A 174 -12.76 15.10 -1.56
N LEU A 175 -13.77 14.27 -1.82
CA LEU A 175 -15.03 14.70 -2.43
C LEU A 175 -15.79 15.71 -1.55
N GLY A 176 -15.64 15.62 -0.23
CA GLY A 176 -16.14 16.60 0.74
C GLY A 176 -15.38 17.93 0.76
N GLY A 177 -14.34 18.09 -0.06
CA GLY A 177 -13.52 19.31 -0.13
C GLY A 177 -12.68 19.56 1.13
N GLN A 178 -12.28 18.50 1.85
CA GLN A 178 -11.43 18.61 3.03
C GLN A 178 -9.96 18.76 2.63
N ASN A 179 -9.09 19.06 3.61
CA ASN A 179 -7.66 19.21 3.36
C ASN A 179 -7.02 17.89 2.93
N ILE A 180 -6.81 17.73 1.62
CA ILE A 180 -6.31 16.51 0.99
C ILE A 180 -4.90 16.18 1.49
N TYR A 181 -4.00 17.19 1.66
CA TYR A 181 -2.64 16.97 2.18
C TYR A 181 -2.65 16.29 3.54
N ALA A 182 -3.47 16.79 4.47
CA ALA A 182 -3.58 16.22 5.80
C ALA A 182 -4.15 14.80 5.77
N TRP A 183 -5.23 14.58 5.01
CA TRP A 183 -5.84 13.26 4.89
C TRP A 183 -4.93 12.25 4.21
N THR A 184 -4.12 12.64 3.23
CA THR A 184 -3.11 11.78 2.62
C THR A 184 -2.11 11.28 3.65
N ILE A 185 -1.53 12.19 4.45
CA ILE A 185 -0.54 11.83 5.49
C ILE A 185 -1.17 10.93 6.55
N VAL A 186 -2.38 11.25 7.02
CA VAL A 186 -3.10 10.44 8.01
C VAL A 186 -3.38 9.04 7.46
N THR A 187 -3.88 8.94 6.22
CA THR A 187 -4.19 7.66 5.58
C THR A 187 -2.95 6.81 5.33
N CYS A 188 -1.87 7.39 4.79
CA CYS A 188 -0.60 6.68 4.59
C CYS A 188 0.01 6.22 5.92
N THR A 189 -0.05 7.05 6.97
CA THR A 189 0.40 6.68 8.31
C THR A 189 -0.43 5.54 8.89
N PHE A 190 -1.76 5.61 8.77
CA PHE A 190 -2.66 4.54 9.20
C PHE A 190 -2.38 3.23 8.47
N ILE A 191 -2.28 3.25 7.13
CA ILE A 191 -1.96 2.08 6.32
C ILE A 191 -0.64 1.45 6.78
N THR A 192 0.40 2.27 6.95
CA THR A 192 1.72 1.81 7.40
C THR A 192 1.65 1.14 8.77
N ILE A 193 1.10 1.82 9.77
CA ILE A 193 1.05 1.32 11.15
C ILE A 193 0.18 0.08 11.25
N SER A 194 -1.02 0.11 10.68
CA SER A 194 -1.97 -1.02 10.74
C SER A 194 -1.40 -2.25 10.05
N THR A 195 -0.85 -2.11 8.84
CA THR A 195 -0.26 -3.22 8.09
C THR A 195 0.90 -3.85 8.82
N VAL A 196 1.87 -3.04 9.25
CA VAL A 196 3.09 -3.55 9.88
C VAL A 196 2.77 -4.24 11.22
N ILE A 197 1.87 -3.68 12.04
CA ILE A 197 1.51 -4.30 13.32
C ILE A 197 0.61 -5.53 13.14
N LEU A 198 -0.36 -5.52 12.23
CA LEU A 198 -1.24 -6.67 11.99
C LEU A 198 -0.45 -7.88 11.48
N VAL A 199 0.48 -7.66 10.53
CA VAL A 199 1.23 -8.74 9.89
C VAL A 199 2.38 -9.24 10.78
N TYR A 200 3.19 -8.32 11.33
CA TYR A 200 4.45 -8.64 12.03
C TYR A 200 4.35 -8.58 13.56
N GLY A 201 3.23 -8.07 14.10
CA GLY A 201 3.04 -7.89 15.54
C GLY A 201 3.79 -6.67 16.09
N CYS A 202 3.72 -6.45 17.41
CA CYS A 202 4.41 -5.34 18.09
C CYS A 202 5.81 -5.78 18.51
N SER A 203 6.83 -5.29 17.80
CA SER A 203 8.23 -5.61 18.04
C SER A 203 9.12 -4.38 17.74
N ARG A 204 10.39 -4.43 18.13
CA ARG A 204 11.35 -3.38 17.75
C ARG A 204 11.48 -3.24 16.24
N LYS A 205 11.49 -4.37 15.54
CA LYS A 205 11.47 -4.42 14.09
C LYS A 205 10.28 -3.64 13.51
N THR A 206 9.08 -3.86 14.04
CA THR A 206 7.85 -3.17 13.62
C THR A 206 7.97 -1.66 13.81
N CYS A 207 8.54 -1.20 14.92
CA CYS A 207 8.79 0.20 15.18
C CYS A 207 9.79 0.81 14.18
N VAL A 208 10.90 0.11 13.91
CA VAL A 208 11.89 0.52 12.90
C VAL A 208 11.25 0.65 11.53
N THR A 209 10.48 -0.36 11.11
CA THR A 209 9.77 -0.36 9.83
C THR A 209 8.79 0.79 9.73
N ALA A 210 7.92 0.99 10.72
CA ALA A 210 6.91 2.04 10.68
C ALA A 210 7.55 3.44 10.60
N LEU A 211 8.56 3.71 11.41
CA LEU A 211 9.26 5.00 11.41
C LEU A 211 10.07 5.21 10.13
N GLY A 212 10.72 4.18 9.60
CA GLY A 212 11.44 4.23 8.33
C GLY A 212 10.51 4.53 7.15
N CYS A 213 9.37 3.84 7.09
CA CYS A 213 8.34 4.03 6.07
C CYS A 213 7.75 5.44 6.15
N ILE A 214 7.30 5.88 7.33
CA ILE A 214 6.74 7.24 7.51
C ILE A 214 7.78 8.30 7.12
N GLY A 215 9.05 8.11 7.49
CA GLY A 215 10.13 9.00 7.08
C GLY A 215 10.29 9.08 5.56
N GLY A 216 10.29 7.95 4.86
CA GLY A 216 10.35 7.91 3.40
C GLY A 216 9.16 8.57 2.70
N VAL A 217 7.94 8.32 3.20
CA VAL A 217 6.71 8.95 2.71
C VAL A 217 6.75 10.47 2.93
N LEU A 218 7.24 10.94 4.07
CA LEU A 218 7.38 12.37 4.34
C LEU A 218 8.39 13.03 3.40
N VAL A 219 9.53 12.37 3.11
CA VAL A 219 10.51 12.90 2.14
C VAL A 219 9.90 12.98 0.75
N ALA A 220 9.21 11.93 0.28
CA ALA A 220 8.50 11.95 -0.99
C ALA A 220 7.45 13.08 -1.04
N GLY A 221 6.70 13.27 0.06
CA GLY A 221 5.71 14.34 0.16
C GLY A 221 6.32 15.74 0.11
N ILE A 222 7.38 15.99 0.86
CA ILE A 222 8.10 17.29 0.84
C ILE A 222 8.64 17.56 -0.57
N LEU A 223 9.24 16.56 -1.21
CA LEU A 223 9.72 16.68 -2.58
C LEU A 223 8.59 17.02 -3.56
N THR A 224 7.45 16.34 -3.45
CA THR A 224 6.28 16.60 -4.29
C THR A 224 5.76 18.03 -4.08
N LEU A 225 5.70 18.53 -2.86
CA LEU A 225 5.28 19.92 -2.58
C LEU A 225 6.24 20.94 -3.21
N ILE A 226 7.55 20.72 -3.12
CA ILE A 226 8.56 21.58 -3.73
C ILE A 226 8.41 21.56 -5.25
N MET A 227 8.28 20.37 -5.83
CA MET A 227 8.19 20.21 -7.28
C MET A 227 6.87 20.74 -7.85
N ASN A 228 5.74 20.63 -7.15
CA ASN A 228 4.48 21.26 -7.55
C ASN A 228 4.63 22.78 -7.75
N GLY A 229 5.41 23.43 -6.90
CA GLY A 229 5.73 24.86 -7.04
C GLY A 229 6.70 25.16 -8.17
N LEU A 230 7.79 24.39 -8.29
CA LEU A 230 8.83 24.60 -9.31
C LEU A 230 8.34 24.32 -10.73
N LEU A 231 7.50 23.30 -10.90
CA LEU A 231 6.94 22.90 -12.21
C LEU A 231 5.70 23.70 -12.59
N ASN A 232 5.24 24.62 -11.73
CA ASN A 232 4.02 25.42 -11.96
C ASN A 232 2.79 24.56 -12.28
N LEU A 233 2.64 23.40 -11.62
CA LEU A 233 1.52 22.51 -11.87
C LEU A 233 0.20 23.20 -11.53
N THR A 234 -0.81 22.99 -12.36
CA THR A 234 -2.18 23.51 -12.17
C THR A 234 -3.09 22.44 -11.56
N GLY A 235 -2.82 21.18 -11.85
CA GLY A 235 -3.63 20.02 -11.51
C GLY A 235 -4.62 19.61 -12.60
N PHE A 236 -4.70 20.37 -13.68
CA PHE A 236 -5.52 20.01 -14.86
C PHE A 236 -4.75 19.02 -15.74
N VAL A 237 -4.60 17.79 -15.29
CA VAL A 237 -3.82 16.75 -15.95
C VAL A 237 -4.62 16.07 -17.06
N ASP A 238 -5.94 15.93 -16.88
CA ASP A 238 -6.84 15.25 -17.78
C ASP A 238 -8.26 15.82 -17.71
N GLU A 239 -9.17 15.29 -18.54
CA GLU A 239 -10.59 15.68 -18.51
C GLU A 239 -11.28 15.36 -17.19
N ASN A 240 -10.87 14.30 -16.48
CA ASN A 240 -11.45 13.93 -15.20
C ASN A 240 -11.20 15.00 -14.14
N ALA A 241 -10.04 15.68 -14.19
CA ALA A 241 -9.73 16.81 -13.31
C ALA A 241 -10.71 17.97 -13.50
N ILE A 242 -11.14 18.24 -14.74
CA ILE A 242 -12.14 19.25 -15.05
C ILE A 242 -13.49 18.87 -14.44
N TYR A 243 -13.93 17.62 -14.63
CA TYR A 243 -15.18 17.13 -14.06
C TYR A 243 -15.18 17.18 -12.52
N LEU A 244 -14.08 16.78 -11.88
CA LEU A 244 -13.95 16.85 -10.43
C LEU A 244 -14.08 18.28 -9.90
N GLN A 245 -13.50 19.26 -10.60
CA GLN A 245 -13.61 20.67 -10.19
C GLN A 245 -15.02 21.24 -10.43
N GLN A 246 -15.72 20.76 -11.46
CA GLN A 246 -17.13 21.11 -11.70
C GLN A 246 -18.06 20.54 -10.61
N LEU A 247 -17.81 19.30 -10.17
CA LEU A 247 -18.56 18.66 -9.08
C LEU A 247 -18.39 19.40 -7.74
N ASN A 248 -17.18 19.82 -7.43
CA ASN A 248 -16.87 20.56 -6.21
C ASN A 248 -15.66 21.47 -6.41
N SER A 249 -15.92 22.77 -6.56
CA SER A 249 -14.88 23.80 -6.76
C SER A 249 -13.90 23.95 -5.59
N LYS A 250 -14.17 23.33 -4.43
CA LYS A 250 -13.27 23.34 -3.27
C LYS A 250 -12.16 22.27 -3.36
N ILE A 251 -12.24 21.35 -4.33
CA ILE A 251 -11.24 20.31 -4.50
C ILE A 251 -9.95 20.93 -5.05
N ASP A 252 -8.86 20.77 -4.31
CA ASP A 252 -7.53 21.18 -4.73
C ASP A 252 -6.91 20.08 -5.61
N LEU A 253 -6.88 20.31 -6.92
CA LEU A 253 -6.35 19.36 -7.90
C LEU A 253 -4.85 19.07 -7.69
N LYS A 254 -4.05 20.06 -7.26
CA LYS A 254 -2.63 19.86 -6.94
C LYS A 254 -2.45 18.91 -5.76
N ALA A 255 -3.36 19.00 -4.78
CA ALA A 255 -3.37 18.09 -3.65
C ALA A 255 -3.77 16.66 -4.03
N ILE A 256 -4.57 16.46 -5.10
CA ILE A 256 -4.87 15.14 -5.66
C ILE A 256 -3.58 14.52 -6.23
N ILE A 257 -2.78 15.27 -6.98
CA ILE A 257 -1.48 14.81 -7.48
C ILE A 257 -0.59 14.37 -6.30
N PHE A 258 -0.48 15.21 -5.27
CA PHE A 258 0.26 14.89 -4.05
C PHE A 258 -0.23 13.58 -3.43
N GLY A 259 -1.54 13.44 -3.30
CA GLY A 259 -2.16 12.23 -2.74
C GLY A 259 -1.90 10.98 -3.55
N GLY A 260 -2.05 11.07 -4.87
CA GLY A 260 -1.78 9.97 -5.81
C GLY A 260 -0.34 9.48 -5.71
N ILE A 261 0.63 10.39 -5.67
CA ILE A 261 2.06 10.06 -5.53
C ILE A 261 2.32 9.32 -4.21
N LEU A 262 1.83 9.82 -3.09
CA LEU A 262 2.10 9.22 -1.79
C LEU A 262 1.39 7.89 -1.59
N VAL A 263 0.13 7.80 -1.96
CA VAL A 263 -0.64 6.54 -1.87
C VAL A 263 -0.05 5.47 -2.79
N GLY A 264 0.40 5.86 -3.99
CA GLY A 264 1.06 4.93 -4.92
C GLY A 264 2.43 4.46 -4.43
N ALA A 265 3.19 5.32 -3.76
CA ALA A 265 4.55 5.01 -3.31
C ALA A 265 4.60 4.29 -1.96
N VAL A 266 3.59 4.47 -1.06
CA VAL A 266 3.65 3.98 0.32
C VAL A 266 3.87 2.47 0.43
N GLY A 267 3.31 1.68 -0.48
CA GLY A 267 3.50 0.22 -0.52
C GLY A 267 4.96 -0.15 -0.76
N ALA A 268 5.58 0.38 -1.81
CA ALA A 268 6.96 0.11 -2.15
C ALA A 268 7.96 0.64 -1.10
N ILE A 269 7.69 1.81 -0.53
CA ILE A 269 8.47 2.37 0.59
C ILE A 269 8.40 1.46 1.82
N MET A 270 7.20 0.91 2.10
CA MET A 270 6.98 -0.01 3.22
C MET A 270 7.76 -1.31 3.03
N ASP A 271 7.75 -1.89 1.83
CA ASP A 271 8.45 -3.15 1.53
C ASP A 271 9.95 -3.01 1.76
N VAL A 272 10.57 -1.93 1.26
CA VAL A 272 11.99 -1.64 1.49
C VAL A 272 12.29 -1.45 2.98
N SER A 273 11.41 -0.72 3.70
CA SER A 273 11.60 -0.52 5.15
C SER A 273 11.51 -1.84 5.92
N ILE A 274 10.57 -2.74 5.54
CA ILE A 274 10.41 -4.06 6.16
C ILE A 274 11.64 -4.92 5.91
N ASP A 275 12.14 -4.97 4.69
CA ASP A 275 13.26 -5.81 4.30
C ASP A 275 14.55 -5.39 5.03
N ILE A 276 14.84 -4.08 5.07
CA ILE A 276 15.99 -3.54 5.80
C ILE A 276 15.85 -3.80 7.30
N ALA A 277 14.68 -3.48 7.89
CA ALA A 277 14.44 -3.69 9.31
C ALA A 277 14.53 -5.17 9.71
N SER A 278 14.08 -6.08 8.83
CA SER A 278 14.15 -7.54 9.04
C SER A 278 15.58 -8.03 9.04
N SER A 279 16.31 -7.67 8.01
CA SER A 279 17.71 -8.07 7.83
C SER A 279 18.59 -7.50 8.94
N LEU A 280 18.42 -6.23 9.30
CA LEU A 280 19.18 -5.60 10.38
C LEU A 280 18.84 -6.16 11.76
N ASN A 281 17.59 -6.56 11.99
CA ASN A 281 17.20 -7.23 13.22
C ASN A 281 17.89 -8.59 13.36
N GLU A 282 18.04 -9.33 12.25
CA GLU A 282 18.77 -10.60 12.24
C GLU A 282 20.28 -10.40 12.45
N VAL A 283 20.89 -9.44 11.75
CA VAL A 283 22.30 -9.08 11.90
C VAL A 283 22.58 -8.67 13.35
N ALA A 284 21.80 -7.75 13.92
CA ALA A 284 21.98 -7.30 15.30
C ALA A 284 21.80 -8.41 16.32
N SER A 285 20.93 -9.39 16.07
CA SER A 285 20.69 -10.52 16.97
C SER A 285 21.87 -11.51 17.04
N LYS A 286 22.71 -11.56 16.00
CA LYS A 286 23.91 -12.43 15.90
C LYS A 286 25.18 -11.75 16.38
N MET A 287 25.20 -10.43 16.56
CA MET A 287 26.34 -9.67 17.07
C MET A 287 26.41 -9.76 18.58
N GLU A 288 27.60 -10.00 19.15
CA GLU A 288 27.84 -9.93 20.60
C GLU A 288 27.63 -8.49 21.12
N ARG A 289 28.07 -7.50 20.36
CA ARG A 289 27.88 -6.06 20.63
C ARG A 289 27.53 -5.33 19.36
N PRO A 290 26.26 -5.02 19.12
CA PRO A 290 25.85 -4.29 17.94
C PRO A 290 26.29 -2.82 18.05
N HIS A 291 27.32 -2.44 17.31
CA HIS A 291 27.77 -1.06 17.21
C HIS A 291 26.93 -0.29 16.17
N PHE A 292 26.60 0.95 16.50
CA PHE A 292 25.80 1.84 15.62
C PHE A 292 26.35 1.88 14.18
N LYS A 293 27.68 2.11 14.03
CA LYS A 293 28.31 2.22 12.70
C LYS A 293 28.20 0.93 11.87
N ASP A 294 28.31 -0.22 12.51
CA ASP A 294 28.26 -1.52 11.82
C ASP A 294 26.84 -1.84 11.34
N ILE A 295 25.83 -1.50 12.15
CA ILE A 295 24.43 -1.67 11.77
C ILE A 295 24.07 -0.72 10.61
N VAL A 296 24.47 0.55 10.68
CA VAL A 296 24.26 1.50 9.58
C VAL A 296 24.93 1.02 8.31
N LYS A 297 26.21 0.61 8.37
CA LYS A 297 26.96 0.10 7.21
C LYS A 297 26.29 -1.14 6.61
N SER A 298 25.83 -2.06 7.44
CA SER A 298 25.09 -3.25 6.99
C SER A 298 23.78 -2.87 6.32
N GLY A 299 23.02 -1.91 6.87
CA GLY A 299 21.80 -1.42 6.28
C GLY A 299 22.00 -0.77 4.90
N PHE A 300 23.05 0.02 4.74
CA PHE A 300 23.40 0.57 3.42
C PHE A 300 23.81 -0.51 2.41
N ASN A 301 24.53 -1.54 2.83
CA ASN A 301 24.90 -2.63 1.93
C ASN A 301 23.67 -3.42 1.49
N ILE A 302 22.80 -3.79 2.42
CA ILE A 302 21.52 -4.45 2.12
C ILE A 302 20.66 -3.56 1.21
N GLY A 303 20.58 -2.27 1.53
CA GLY A 303 19.80 -1.31 0.74
C GLY A 303 20.30 -1.18 -0.70
N LYS A 304 21.61 -1.25 -0.97
CA LYS A 304 22.16 -1.23 -2.33
C LYS A 304 21.67 -2.39 -3.19
N ASP A 305 21.52 -3.56 -2.60
CA ASP A 305 21.06 -4.75 -3.32
C ASP A 305 19.56 -4.65 -3.68
N ILE A 306 18.78 -4.00 -2.82
CA ILE A 306 17.32 -3.87 -2.98
C ILE A 306 16.93 -2.68 -3.85
N MET A 307 17.66 -1.54 -3.76
CA MET A 307 17.24 -0.28 -4.36
C MET A 307 17.03 -0.37 -5.88
N GLY A 308 17.89 -1.10 -6.58
CA GLY A 308 17.83 -1.19 -8.05
C GLY A 308 16.55 -1.87 -8.53
N THR A 309 16.19 -2.98 -7.90
CA THR A 309 14.98 -3.75 -8.26
C THR A 309 13.70 -3.00 -7.90
N MET A 310 13.62 -2.46 -6.67
CA MET A 310 12.42 -1.79 -6.18
C MET A 310 12.14 -0.47 -6.92
N THR A 311 13.17 0.34 -7.16
CA THR A 311 13.04 1.58 -7.94
C THR A 311 12.60 1.30 -9.37
N ASN A 312 13.22 0.30 -10.03
CA ASN A 312 12.86 -0.09 -11.39
C ASN A 312 11.42 -0.61 -11.47
N THR A 313 10.98 -1.42 -10.51
CA THR A 313 9.60 -1.94 -10.44
C THR A 313 8.59 -0.80 -10.34
N LEU A 314 8.84 0.21 -9.50
CA LEU A 314 7.96 1.35 -9.34
C LEU A 314 7.88 2.20 -10.63
N ILE A 315 9.02 2.48 -11.26
CA ILE A 315 9.08 3.23 -12.54
C ILE A 315 8.31 2.47 -13.62
N LEU A 316 8.52 1.15 -13.74
CA LEU A 316 7.81 0.33 -14.73
C LEU A 316 6.31 0.27 -14.47
N ALA A 317 5.87 0.25 -13.20
CA ALA A 317 4.46 0.29 -12.85
C ALA A 317 3.80 1.60 -13.33
N TYR A 318 4.46 2.74 -13.13
CA TYR A 318 3.94 4.02 -13.61
C TYR A 318 3.96 4.14 -15.13
N ILE A 319 5.05 3.76 -15.80
CA ILE A 319 5.09 3.74 -17.26
C ILE A 319 3.99 2.83 -17.83
N GLY A 320 3.79 1.66 -17.19
CA GLY A 320 2.75 0.72 -17.61
C GLY A 320 1.33 1.27 -17.46
N SER A 321 1.05 2.00 -16.38
CA SER A 321 -0.27 2.63 -16.17
C SER A 321 -0.55 3.76 -17.15
N SER A 322 0.47 4.50 -17.57
CA SER A 322 0.36 5.67 -18.48
C SER A 322 0.66 5.32 -19.95
N LEU A 323 0.80 4.03 -20.28
CA LEU A 323 1.29 3.62 -21.61
C LEU A 323 0.41 4.11 -22.75
N SER A 324 -0.91 4.04 -22.62
CA SER A 324 -1.85 4.52 -23.65
C SER A 324 -1.74 6.03 -23.89
N THR A 325 -1.58 6.79 -22.82
CA THR A 325 -1.37 8.24 -22.87
C THR A 325 -0.06 8.59 -23.59
N VAL A 326 1.04 7.90 -23.21
CA VAL A 326 2.35 8.10 -23.84
C VAL A 326 2.30 7.75 -25.34
N LEU A 327 1.63 6.67 -25.69
CA LEU A 327 1.46 6.25 -27.09
C LEU A 327 0.66 7.30 -27.89
N LEU A 328 -0.47 7.77 -27.37
CA LEU A 328 -1.31 8.78 -28.02
C LEU A 328 -0.51 10.06 -28.29
N LEU A 329 0.19 10.56 -27.27
CA LEU A 329 0.96 11.79 -27.37
C LEU A 329 2.16 11.65 -28.31
N THR A 330 2.80 10.48 -28.32
CA THR A 330 3.91 10.20 -29.24
C THR A 330 3.41 10.13 -30.69
N ALA A 331 2.25 9.54 -30.93
CA ALA A 331 1.63 9.45 -32.26
C ALA A 331 1.16 10.81 -32.79
N SER A 332 0.88 11.77 -31.90
CA SER A 332 0.41 13.13 -32.28
C SER A 332 1.50 14.02 -32.92
N SER A 333 2.66 13.47 -33.26
CA SER A 333 3.76 14.15 -34.00
C SER A 333 4.29 15.45 -33.36
N HIS A 334 4.18 15.59 -32.04
CA HIS A 334 4.72 16.73 -31.31
C HIS A 334 6.23 16.57 -31.07
N SER A 335 6.93 17.69 -30.92
CA SER A 335 8.35 17.63 -30.56
C SER A 335 8.55 17.03 -29.17
N ILE A 336 9.66 16.33 -28.96
CA ILE A 336 10.02 15.75 -27.66
C ILE A 336 10.00 16.83 -26.54
N ALA A 337 10.48 18.03 -26.85
CA ALA A 337 10.46 19.14 -25.91
C ALA A 337 9.03 19.54 -25.51
N TYR A 338 8.08 19.51 -26.43
CA TYR A 338 6.67 19.77 -26.12
C TYR A 338 6.09 18.67 -25.22
N LEU A 339 6.34 17.40 -25.54
CA LEU A 339 5.84 16.27 -24.78
C LEU A 339 6.29 16.32 -23.31
N PHE A 340 7.55 16.57 -23.04
CA PHE A 340 8.08 16.65 -21.68
C PHE A 340 7.58 17.87 -20.87
N ASN A 341 6.98 18.87 -21.53
CA ASN A 341 6.40 20.04 -20.88
C ASN A 341 4.86 19.97 -20.78
N LEU A 342 4.22 18.95 -21.31
CA LEU A 342 2.80 18.69 -21.05
C LEU A 342 2.61 18.32 -19.58
N GLU A 343 1.67 18.98 -18.90
CA GLU A 343 1.43 18.77 -17.46
C GLU A 343 1.14 17.30 -17.14
N MET A 344 0.35 16.63 -17.97
CA MET A 344 0.04 15.21 -17.85
C MET A 344 1.31 14.34 -17.79
N ILE A 345 2.25 14.52 -18.75
CA ILE A 345 3.53 13.77 -18.78
C ILE A 345 4.44 14.18 -17.62
N THR A 346 4.48 15.48 -17.32
CA THR A 346 5.29 16.02 -16.21
C THR A 346 4.87 15.40 -14.87
N VAL A 347 3.56 15.24 -14.63
CA VAL A 347 3.03 14.63 -13.41
C VAL A 347 3.38 13.14 -13.33
N GLU A 348 3.29 12.40 -14.43
CA GLU A 348 3.69 10.98 -14.46
C GLU A 348 5.18 10.79 -14.15
N ILE A 349 6.04 11.63 -14.72
CA ILE A 349 7.47 11.63 -14.42
C ILE A 349 7.73 12.01 -12.96
N LEU A 350 7.06 13.04 -12.46
CA LEU A 350 7.16 13.45 -11.07
C LEU A 350 6.75 12.33 -10.12
N GLN A 351 5.68 11.62 -10.41
CA GLN A 351 5.17 10.50 -9.62
C GLN A 351 6.19 9.36 -9.56
N ALA A 352 6.75 8.97 -10.70
CA ALA A 352 7.78 7.94 -10.79
C ALA A 352 9.05 8.33 -10.01
N LEU A 353 9.53 9.57 -10.17
CA LEU A 353 10.76 10.04 -9.54
C LEU A 353 10.59 10.31 -8.04
N ALA A 354 9.51 10.98 -7.63
CA ALA A 354 9.28 11.28 -6.21
C ALA A 354 9.08 10.02 -5.38
N GLY A 355 8.31 9.05 -5.90
CA GLY A 355 8.16 7.74 -5.29
C GLY A 355 9.48 6.98 -5.18
N SER A 356 10.29 6.98 -6.25
CA SER A 356 11.62 6.35 -6.26
C SER A 356 12.58 7.00 -5.27
N ILE A 357 12.60 8.33 -5.16
CA ILE A 357 13.40 9.05 -4.17
C ILE A 357 12.93 8.72 -2.75
N GLY A 358 11.61 8.57 -2.54
CA GLY A 358 11.04 8.07 -1.29
C GLY A 358 11.61 6.71 -0.89
N ILE A 359 11.68 5.76 -1.83
CA ILE A 359 12.30 4.44 -1.64
C ILE A 359 13.77 4.59 -1.27
N LEU A 360 14.55 5.35 -2.05
CA LEU A 360 15.98 5.53 -1.84
C LEU A 360 16.29 6.15 -0.48
N THR A 361 15.52 7.14 -0.06
CA THR A 361 15.70 7.82 1.23
C THR A 361 15.27 6.97 2.43
N THR A 362 14.35 6.02 2.23
CA THR A 362 13.94 5.06 3.25
C THR A 362 15.11 4.17 3.70
N ILE A 363 16.05 3.86 2.81
CA ILE A 363 17.22 3.03 3.13
C ILE A 363 18.06 3.63 4.27
N PRO A 364 18.61 4.85 4.14
CA PRO A 364 19.35 5.47 5.24
C PRO A 364 18.51 5.73 6.48
N LEU A 365 17.26 6.17 6.32
CA LEU A 365 16.37 6.45 7.45
C LEU A 365 16.13 5.19 8.30
N THR A 366 15.71 4.09 7.66
CA THR A 366 15.48 2.82 8.36
C THR A 366 16.76 2.27 8.99
N SER A 367 17.90 2.41 8.30
CA SER A 367 19.19 1.96 8.80
C SER A 367 19.64 2.72 10.05
N VAL A 368 19.47 4.04 10.07
CA VAL A 368 19.79 4.89 11.22
C VAL A 368 18.85 4.62 12.39
N ILE A 369 17.54 4.50 12.13
CA ILE A 369 16.55 4.18 13.16
C ILE A 369 16.82 2.79 13.76
N ALA A 370 17.13 1.81 12.93
CA ALA A 370 17.51 0.46 13.38
C ALA A 370 18.77 0.50 14.25
N ALA A 371 19.80 1.21 13.80
CA ALA A 371 21.06 1.33 14.53
C ALA A 371 20.87 1.97 15.91
N THR A 372 20.05 3.03 16.01
CA THR A 372 19.74 3.67 17.30
C THR A 372 19.01 2.71 18.25
N LEU A 373 17.96 2.03 17.75
CA LEU A 373 17.13 1.17 18.59
C LEU A 373 17.82 -0.13 19.00
N TYR A 374 18.68 -0.69 18.15
CA TYR A 374 19.36 -1.96 18.43
C TYR A 374 20.62 -1.76 19.28
N SER A 375 21.44 -0.72 19.05
CA SER A 375 22.62 -0.44 19.88
C SER A 375 22.27 0.06 21.27
N TYR A 376 21.23 0.88 21.43
CA TYR A 376 20.79 1.34 22.75
C TYR A 376 20.28 0.19 23.63
N ALA A 377 19.64 -0.80 23.04
CA ALA A 377 19.08 -1.94 23.75
C ALA A 377 20.15 -2.88 24.34
N ASP A 378 21.33 -2.93 23.75
CA ASP A 378 22.43 -3.76 24.26
C ASP A 378 23.17 -3.07 25.41
N ASN A 379 23.31 -1.75 25.35
CA ASN A 379 23.87 -0.98 26.47
C ASN A 379 23.06 -1.17 27.76
N SER A 380 21.73 -1.26 27.69
CA SER A 380 20.90 -1.52 28.87
C SER A 380 21.09 -2.92 29.42
N LYS A 381 21.20 -3.95 28.57
CA LYS A 381 21.44 -5.34 28.99
C LYS A 381 22.83 -5.53 29.61
N ASN A 382 23.84 -4.85 29.07
CA ASN A 382 25.20 -4.90 29.59
C ASN A 382 25.35 -4.22 30.95
N VAL A 383 24.60 -3.11 31.21
CA VAL A 383 24.58 -2.48 32.53
C VAL A 383 23.99 -3.40 33.60
N TYR A 384 22.92 -4.15 33.27
CA TYR A 384 22.33 -5.14 34.20
C TYR A 384 23.24 -6.37 34.39
N LYS A 385 23.93 -6.84 33.33
CA LYS A 385 24.85 -7.98 33.41
C LYS A 385 26.12 -7.63 34.20
N TYR A 386 26.62 -6.40 34.07
CA TYR A 386 27.77 -5.90 34.86
C TYR A 386 27.41 -5.71 36.33
N LYS A 387 26.23 -5.16 36.65
CA LYS A 387 25.73 -5.06 38.02
C LYS A 387 25.51 -6.43 38.67
N GLY A 388 24.90 -7.37 37.92
CA GLY A 388 24.71 -8.76 38.38
C GLY A 388 26.02 -9.53 38.54
N GLY A 389 27.01 -9.33 37.65
CA GLY A 389 28.34 -9.92 37.71
C GLY A 389 29.20 -9.38 38.86
N ALA A 390 29.10 -8.08 39.13
CA ALA A 390 29.78 -7.46 40.27
C ALA A 390 29.21 -7.94 41.61
N GLN A 391 27.90 -8.10 41.71
CA GLN A 391 27.24 -8.66 42.89
C GLN A 391 27.63 -10.15 43.11
N LYS A 392 27.70 -10.94 42.03
CA LYS A 392 28.16 -12.35 42.11
C LYS A 392 29.64 -12.46 42.52
N LYS A 393 30.51 -11.60 42.00
CA LYS A 393 31.95 -11.55 42.42
C LYS A 393 32.11 -11.14 43.91
N LEU A 394 31.32 -10.17 44.37
CA LEU A 394 31.34 -9.74 45.78
C LEU A 394 30.83 -10.84 46.74
N VAL A 395 29.83 -11.61 46.33
CA VAL A 395 29.31 -12.74 47.10
C VAL A 395 30.33 -13.91 47.11
N THR A 396 30.98 -14.21 45.98
CA THR A 396 32.02 -15.25 45.91
C THR A 396 33.26 -14.87 46.70
N GLN A 397 33.71 -13.59 46.66
CA GLN A 397 34.82 -13.09 47.44
C GLN A 397 34.53 -13.06 48.96
N LYS A 398 33.26 -12.84 49.35
CA LYS A 398 32.82 -12.92 50.75
C LYS A 398 32.76 -14.36 51.28
N ILE A 399 32.44 -15.35 50.43
CA ILE A 399 32.44 -16.79 50.74
C ILE A 399 33.85 -17.33 50.83
N ASP A 400 34.80 -16.92 49.94
CA ASP A 400 36.21 -17.31 50.02
C ASP A 400 36.88 -16.70 51.24
N ASN A 401 36.62 -15.44 51.61
CA ASN A 401 37.17 -14.82 52.83
C ASN A 401 36.61 -15.43 54.15
N THR A 402 35.45 -16.09 54.11
CA THR A 402 34.91 -16.83 55.26
C THR A 402 35.49 -18.25 55.36
N LYS A 403 35.92 -18.87 54.25
CA LYS A 403 36.60 -20.18 54.25
C LYS A 403 38.06 -20.08 54.70
N ASP A 404 38.79 -19.02 54.35
CA ASP A 404 40.17 -18.80 54.77
C ASP A 404 40.31 -18.50 56.25
N ASN A 405 39.27 -18.13 56.98
CA ASN A 405 39.29 -17.91 58.42
C ASN A 405 38.95 -19.17 59.26
N ASP A 406 38.34 -20.22 58.65
CA ASP A 406 38.03 -21.48 59.35
C ASP A 406 39.10 -22.55 59.16
N ASP A 407 40.09 -22.42 58.24
CA ASP A 407 41.17 -23.37 57.98
C ASP A 407 42.49 -23.02 58.74
N LEU A 408 42.48 -22.03 59.66
CA LEU A 408 43.64 -21.63 60.48
C LEU A 408 43.67 -22.33 61.85
N VAL A 409 42.85 -23.32 62.13
CA VAL A 409 42.89 -24.17 63.30
C VAL A 409 42.74 -25.60 62.77
N LEU A 410 43.86 -26.29 62.72
CA LEU A 410 44.07 -27.72 62.72
C LEU A 410 45.10 -28.17 61.64
N THR A 411 46.18 -28.61 62.24
CA THR A 411 47.08 -29.64 61.80
C THR A 411 48.36 -29.26 61.01
N SER A 412 49.39 -29.04 61.80
CA SER A 412 50.74 -29.65 61.63
C SER A 412 50.55 -31.16 61.60
N GLU A 413 50.99 -31.86 60.56
CA GLU A 413 51.74 -33.10 60.56
C GLU A 413 51.78 -33.81 59.21
N ASN A 414 53.06 -34.24 58.92
CA ASN A 414 53.53 -35.32 58.05
C ASN A 414 53.53 -35.09 56.48
N ARG A 415 54.70 -34.67 55.99
CA ARG A 415 55.88 -35.43 55.38
C ARG A 415 55.48 -36.76 54.70
N THR A 416 55.77 -36.87 53.42
CA THR A 416 56.80 -37.69 52.74
C THR A 416 56.34 -38.21 51.39
N SER A 417 57.23 -38.04 50.42
CA SER A 417 57.67 -38.93 49.33
C SER A 417 56.62 -39.42 48.33
N SER A 418 56.81 -39.42 47.07
CA SER A 418 57.84 -39.85 46.17
C SER A 418 57.39 -39.66 44.70
N THR A 419 58.23 -39.11 43.90
CA THR A 419 58.93 -39.69 42.73
C THR A 419 58.12 -40.36 41.63
N SER A 420 58.44 -39.86 40.48
CA SER A 420 58.83 -40.55 39.23
C SER A 420 57.76 -40.67 38.14
N THR A 421 58.11 -40.15 37.08
CA THR A 421 58.57 -40.58 35.78
C THR A 421 57.57 -40.58 34.66
N SER A 422 57.93 -39.83 33.67
CA SER A 422 58.27 -40.26 32.30
C SER A 422 57.09 -40.60 31.40
N SER A 423 57.02 -40.03 30.31
CA SER A 423 57.57 -40.29 29.00
C SER A 423 56.55 -40.07 27.84
N LYS A 424 56.91 -39.16 26.99
CA LYS A 424 57.07 -39.28 25.52
C LYS A 424 56.05 -40.04 24.68
N ARG A 425 55.65 -39.36 23.63
CA ARG A 425 55.78 -39.65 22.16
C ARG A 425 54.42 -39.43 21.44
N THR A 426 54.43 -38.51 20.59
CA THR A 426 54.75 -38.39 19.15
C THR A 426 53.77 -39.02 18.16
N LYS A 427 53.49 -38.21 17.16
CA LYS A 427 53.18 -38.50 15.73
C LYS A 427 51.80 -39.00 15.43
N SER A 428 51.12 -38.60 14.38
CA SER A 428 51.38 -38.04 13.05
C SER A 428 50.17 -38.36 12.17
N LYS A 429 49.81 -37.45 11.28
CA LYS A 429 49.29 -37.69 9.93
C LYS A 429 47.94 -38.44 9.73
N HIS A 430 46.93 -37.87 9.26
CA HIS A 430 46.64 -37.67 7.80
C HIS A 430 45.67 -36.56 7.65
#